data_559cb3e57f6cf0fd32a699c99682d977
#
_entry.id   559cb3e57f6cf0fd32a699c99682d977
#
_cell.length_a   1.000
_cell.length_b   1.000
_cell.length_c   1.000
_cell.angle_alpha   90.00
_cell.angle_beta   90.00
_cell.angle_gamma   90.00
#
_symmetry.space_group_name_H-M   'P 1'
#
loop_
_entity.id
_entity.type
_entity.pdbx_description
1 polymer ?
#
loop_
_entity_poly.entity_id
_entity_poly.type
_entity_poly.pdbx_seq_one_letter_code
_entity_poly.pdbx_strand_id
1 'polypeptide(L)'
;MKHIIFAIVTLTTIFATYGENLNRTYWGCEMGKTEQSACADSIKSLFKKEQIEPRTEGNFVIAEKVWLYGYEFDAAKLEFENSKFKSILLTKNFFGLDDADRFLKEIAPKFIGTDARPNNAGLLTRQDGSTLIRMAQSEGETGDANIEIVIVDLKK
;
A
#
# COMPACT_ATOMS: atom_id res chain seq x y z
N MET A 1 -26.63 15.55 19.51
CA MET A 1 -25.17 15.66 19.59
C MET A 1 -24.52 14.60 20.49
N LYS A 2 -25.12 14.12 21.57
CA LYS A 2 -24.51 13.10 22.44
C LYS A 2 -24.30 11.72 21.78
N HIS A 3 -25.12 11.35 20.82
CA HIS A 3 -25.04 10.03 20.16
C HIS A 3 -23.91 9.93 19.10
N ILE A 4 -23.51 11.05 18.50
CA ILE A 4 -22.41 11.06 17.48
C ILE A 4 -21.06 10.90 18.15
N ILE A 5 -20.87 11.47 19.33
CA ILE A 5 -19.62 11.34 20.11
C ILE A 5 -19.42 9.90 20.59
N PHE A 6 -20.51 9.21 20.97
CA PHE A 6 -20.44 7.82 21.42
C PHE A 6 -20.10 6.85 20.27
N ALA A 7 -20.61 7.10 19.08
CA ALA A 7 -20.31 6.30 17.89
C ALA A 7 -18.84 6.43 17.45
N ILE A 8 -18.25 7.63 17.56
CA ILE A 8 -16.83 7.88 17.22
C ILE A 8 -15.90 7.21 18.24
N VAL A 9 -16.23 7.24 19.52
CA VAL A 9 -15.44 6.58 20.58
C VAL A 9 -15.52 5.06 20.45
N THR A 10 -16.67 4.51 20.09
CA THR A 10 -16.82 3.06 19.88
C THR A 10 -16.09 2.58 18.64
N LEU A 11 -16.04 3.39 17.58
CA LEU A 11 -15.29 3.07 16.36
C LEU A 11 -13.76 3.06 16.63
N THR A 12 -13.25 4.01 17.41
CA THR A 12 -11.82 4.05 17.79
C THR A 12 -11.43 2.89 18.71
N THR A 13 -12.31 2.42 19.56
CA THR A 13 -12.04 1.29 20.47
C THR A 13 -12.05 -0.05 19.72
N ILE A 14 -12.86 -0.21 18.67
CA ILE A 14 -12.89 -1.41 17.84
C ILE A 14 -11.59 -1.55 17.03
N PHE A 15 -10.98 -0.43 16.57
CA PHE A 15 -9.68 -0.44 15.89
C PHE A 15 -8.50 -0.74 16.82
N ALA A 16 -8.62 -0.49 18.13
CA ALA A 16 -7.58 -0.76 19.11
C ALA A 16 -7.47 -2.24 19.54
N THR A 17 -8.47 -3.07 19.24
CA THR A 17 -8.53 -4.49 19.63
C THR A 17 -7.99 -5.45 18.57
N TYR A 18 -7.71 -5.02 17.35
CA TYR A 18 -7.05 -5.84 16.33
C TYR A 18 -5.55 -5.55 16.32
N GLY A 19 -4.84 -6.14 17.29
CA GLY A 19 -3.46 -5.83 17.66
C GLY A 19 -2.37 -6.44 16.77
N GLU A 20 -2.49 -6.44 15.45
CA GLU A 20 -1.35 -6.63 14.56
C GLU A 20 -0.96 -5.27 13.97
N ASN A 21 0.20 -4.76 14.40
CA ASN A 21 0.78 -3.55 13.82
C ASN A 21 0.95 -3.74 12.32
N LEU A 22 0.47 -2.78 11.53
CA LEU A 22 0.68 -2.77 10.09
C LEU A 22 2.18 -2.69 9.79
N ASN A 23 2.61 -3.43 8.76
CA ASN A 23 3.99 -3.40 8.33
C ASN A 23 4.39 -1.97 7.89
N ARG A 24 5.58 -1.56 8.30
CA ARG A 24 6.16 -0.25 7.97
C ARG A 24 7.48 -0.37 7.22
N THR A 25 7.93 -1.60 6.94
CA THR A 25 9.18 -1.85 6.24
C THR A 25 8.92 -2.64 4.97
N TYR A 26 9.31 -2.05 3.84
CA TYR A 26 9.12 -2.60 2.51
C TYR A 26 10.46 -2.58 1.78
N TRP A 27 10.90 -3.74 1.28
CA TRP A 27 12.19 -3.90 0.58
C TRP A 27 13.40 -3.34 1.33
N GLY A 28 13.40 -3.45 2.67
CA GLY A 28 14.44 -2.88 3.52
C GLY A 28 14.30 -1.38 3.82
N CYS A 29 13.25 -0.72 3.29
CA CYS A 29 12.96 0.69 3.52
C CYS A 29 11.94 0.84 4.64
N GLU A 30 12.29 1.48 5.73
CA GLU A 30 11.40 1.75 6.87
C GLU A 30 10.79 3.15 6.76
N MET A 31 9.45 3.22 6.82
CA MET A 31 8.71 4.48 6.78
C MET A 31 9.11 5.43 7.91
N GLY A 32 9.31 6.69 7.57
CA GLY A 32 9.74 7.75 8.48
C GLY A 32 11.24 7.73 8.82
N LYS A 33 12.02 6.74 8.36
CA LYS A 33 13.43 6.58 8.71
C LYS A 33 14.37 6.53 7.52
N THR A 34 14.09 5.66 6.54
CA THR A 34 15.02 5.39 5.44
C THR A 34 15.03 6.52 4.42
N GLU A 35 16.22 6.89 3.97
CA GLU A 35 16.42 7.94 2.96
C GLU A 35 16.23 7.41 1.55
N GLN A 36 15.96 8.32 0.61
CA GLN A 36 15.62 8.01 -0.77
C GLN A 36 16.70 7.18 -1.48
N SER A 37 17.97 7.57 -1.38
CA SER A 37 19.08 6.85 -2.01
C SER A 37 19.23 5.44 -1.44
N ALA A 38 19.12 5.30 -0.12
CA ALA A 38 19.22 4.00 0.55
C ALA A 38 18.07 3.07 0.15
N CYS A 39 16.86 3.59 -0.07
CA CYS A 39 15.75 2.80 -0.61
C CYS A 39 16.01 2.34 -2.04
N ALA A 40 16.48 3.22 -2.91
CA ALA A 40 16.82 2.85 -4.28
C ALA A 40 17.88 1.74 -4.31
N ASP A 41 18.94 1.87 -3.53
CA ASP A 41 20.02 0.88 -3.44
C ASP A 41 19.51 -0.46 -2.87
N SER A 42 18.63 -0.42 -1.88
CA SER A 42 18.04 -1.61 -1.29
C SER A 42 17.16 -2.37 -2.29
N ILE A 43 16.30 -1.69 -3.04
CA ILE A 43 15.45 -2.28 -4.07
C ILE A 43 16.32 -2.88 -5.19
N LYS A 44 17.32 -2.14 -5.68
CA LYS A 44 18.26 -2.61 -6.69
C LYS A 44 19.01 -3.86 -6.24
N SER A 45 19.47 -3.89 -5.00
CA SER A 45 20.18 -5.03 -4.42
C SER A 45 19.29 -6.26 -4.29
N LEU A 46 18.06 -6.06 -3.80
CA LEU A 46 17.09 -7.12 -3.55
C LEU A 46 16.66 -7.81 -4.86
N PHE A 47 16.44 -7.03 -5.91
CA PHE A 47 15.97 -7.50 -7.22
C PHE A 47 17.08 -7.57 -8.28
N LYS A 48 18.31 -7.79 -7.84
CA LYS A 48 19.47 -7.89 -8.76
C LYS A 48 19.35 -9.01 -9.80
N LYS A 49 18.71 -10.12 -9.43
CA LYS A 49 18.50 -11.27 -10.34
C LYS A 49 17.48 -10.95 -11.42
N GLU A 50 16.46 -10.20 -11.06
CA GLU A 50 15.38 -9.74 -11.93
C GLU A 50 15.80 -8.53 -12.79
N GLN A 51 17.00 -7.99 -12.54
CA GLN A 51 17.56 -6.82 -13.23
C GLN A 51 16.67 -5.56 -13.10
N ILE A 52 16.03 -5.40 -11.95
CA ILE A 52 15.21 -4.22 -11.68
C ILE A 52 16.11 -3.05 -11.32
N GLU A 53 16.01 -1.98 -12.11
CA GLU A 53 16.76 -0.74 -11.93
C GLU A 53 15.79 0.37 -11.47
N PRO A 54 15.73 0.67 -10.17
CA PRO A 54 14.93 1.77 -9.67
C PRO A 54 15.43 3.10 -10.22
N ARG A 55 14.52 3.98 -10.61
CA ARG A 55 14.85 5.35 -11.02
C ARG A 55 14.38 6.35 -9.97
N THR A 56 15.15 7.41 -9.79
CA THR A 56 14.82 8.51 -8.90
C THR A 56 14.33 9.70 -9.72
N GLU A 57 13.13 10.18 -9.39
CA GLU A 57 12.48 11.32 -10.04
C GLU A 57 11.97 12.29 -8.96
N GLY A 58 12.68 13.40 -8.74
CA GLY A 58 12.34 14.34 -7.68
C GLY A 58 12.38 13.68 -6.30
N ASN A 59 11.26 13.69 -5.60
CA ASN A 59 11.09 13.04 -4.30
C ASN A 59 10.55 11.60 -4.38
N PHE A 60 10.64 10.97 -5.55
CA PHE A 60 10.14 9.60 -5.78
C PHE A 60 11.27 8.64 -6.13
N VAL A 61 11.12 7.38 -5.70
CA VAL A 61 11.81 6.22 -6.24
C VAL A 61 10.76 5.37 -6.94
N ILE A 62 10.99 5.03 -8.22
CA ILE A 62 10.06 4.25 -9.04
C ILE A 62 10.76 2.98 -9.48
N ALA A 63 10.12 1.84 -9.25
CA ALA A 63 10.58 0.53 -9.69
C ALA A 63 9.44 -0.22 -10.40
N GLU A 64 9.76 -0.89 -11.49
CA GLU A 64 8.80 -1.65 -12.29
C GLU A 64 8.99 -3.15 -12.06
N LYS A 65 7.90 -3.93 -12.17
CA LYS A 65 7.89 -5.39 -12.00
C LYS A 65 8.44 -5.85 -10.65
N VAL A 66 8.02 -5.19 -9.57
CA VAL A 66 8.45 -5.53 -8.21
C VAL A 66 7.58 -6.60 -7.57
N TRP A 67 8.17 -7.34 -6.62
CA TRP A 67 7.47 -8.38 -5.87
C TRP A 67 7.29 -7.96 -4.41
N LEU A 68 6.09 -8.17 -3.90
CA LEU A 68 5.78 -7.99 -2.49
C LEU A 68 4.82 -9.08 -2.01
N TYR A 69 5.15 -9.73 -0.88
CA TYR A 69 4.39 -10.86 -0.31
C TYR A 69 4.15 -12.03 -1.29
N GLY A 70 5.05 -12.22 -2.26
CA GLY A 70 4.94 -13.26 -3.27
C GLY A 70 4.11 -12.89 -4.50
N TYR A 71 3.63 -11.65 -4.60
CA TYR A 71 2.85 -11.13 -5.73
C TYR A 71 3.65 -10.10 -6.52
N GLU A 72 3.57 -10.22 -7.85
CA GLU A 72 4.15 -9.24 -8.77
C GLU A 72 3.22 -8.04 -8.95
N PHE A 73 3.81 -6.83 -8.87
CA PHE A 73 3.18 -5.56 -9.21
C PHE A 73 3.86 -4.95 -10.43
N ASP A 74 3.10 -4.29 -11.29
CA ASP A 74 3.63 -3.66 -12.50
C ASP A 74 4.56 -2.50 -12.15
N ALA A 75 4.22 -1.74 -11.08
CA ALA A 75 5.07 -0.69 -10.58
C ALA A 75 4.89 -0.43 -9.07
N ALA A 76 5.95 0.06 -8.46
CA ALA A 76 5.94 0.68 -7.14
C ALA A 76 6.52 2.09 -7.25
N LYS A 77 5.80 3.07 -6.70
CA LYS A 77 6.25 4.46 -6.57
C LYS A 77 6.33 4.79 -5.08
N LEU A 78 7.56 4.98 -4.59
CA LEU A 78 7.85 5.36 -3.22
C LEU A 78 8.03 6.87 -3.16
N GLU A 79 7.31 7.54 -2.26
CA GLU A 79 7.40 8.97 -2.03
C GLU A 79 8.23 9.26 -0.78
N PHE A 80 9.02 10.33 -0.84
CA PHE A 80 9.88 10.81 0.25
C PHE A 80 9.50 12.24 0.62
N GLU A 81 9.29 12.47 1.90
CA GLU A 81 9.06 13.78 2.48
C GLU A 81 10.21 14.10 3.44
N ASN A 82 10.83 15.29 3.30
CA ASN A 82 12.03 15.65 4.07
C ASN A 82 13.13 14.58 4.01
N SER A 83 13.34 14.01 2.81
CA SER A 83 14.27 12.91 2.52
C SER A 83 13.96 11.58 3.21
N LYS A 84 12.85 11.44 3.91
CA LYS A 84 12.43 10.20 4.57
C LYS A 84 11.27 9.54 3.85
N PHE A 85 11.30 8.21 3.82
CA PHE A 85 10.28 7.38 3.18
C PHE A 85 8.90 7.64 3.79
N LYS A 86 7.95 8.09 2.98
CA LYS A 86 6.62 8.55 3.41
C LYS A 86 5.48 7.66 2.96
N SER A 87 5.45 7.27 1.69
CA SER A 87 4.35 6.50 1.13
C SER A 87 4.78 5.57 0.00
N ILE A 88 3.96 4.55 -0.26
CA ILE A 88 4.05 3.68 -1.44
C ILE A 88 2.74 3.71 -2.19
N LEU A 89 2.82 3.80 -3.51
CA LEU A 89 1.76 3.41 -4.42
C LEU A 89 2.20 2.16 -5.19
N LEU A 90 1.50 1.05 -5.01
CA LEU A 90 1.64 -0.16 -5.82
C LEU A 90 0.52 -0.20 -6.86
N THR A 91 0.85 -0.56 -8.08
CA THR A 91 -0.12 -0.69 -9.18
C THR A 91 -0.01 -2.04 -9.86
N LYS A 92 -1.17 -2.60 -10.26
CA LYS A 92 -1.25 -3.79 -11.10
C LYS A 92 -2.44 -3.69 -12.04
N ASN A 93 -2.17 -3.92 -13.33
CA ASN A 93 -3.16 -3.86 -14.39
C ASN A 93 -3.62 -5.26 -14.79
N PHE A 94 -4.87 -5.39 -15.18
CA PHE A 94 -5.51 -6.61 -15.64
C PHE A 94 -6.32 -6.35 -16.90
N PHE A 95 -6.46 -7.36 -17.75
CA PHE A 95 -7.29 -7.27 -18.95
C PHE A 95 -8.78 -7.38 -18.67
N GLY A 96 -9.21 -7.66 -17.43
CA GLY A 96 -10.61 -7.79 -17.06
C GLY A 96 -10.84 -7.67 -15.55
N LEU A 97 -12.07 -7.28 -15.19
CA LEU A 97 -12.49 -7.08 -13.80
C LEU A 97 -12.43 -8.35 -12.96
N ASP A 98 -12.76 -9.51 -13.53
CA ASP A 98 -12.79 -10.78 -12.79
C ASP A 98 -11.41 -11.18 -12.27
N ASP A 99 -10.37 -10.96 -13.06
CA ASP A 99 -9.00 -11.26 -12.67
C ASP A 99 -8.48 -10.26 -11.60
N ALA A 100 -8.84 -8.99 -11.77
CA ALA A 100 -8.53 -7.96 -10.77
C ALA A 100 -9.24 -8.23 -9.43
N ASP A 101 -10.52 -8.58 -9.46
CA ASP A 101 -11.31 -8.90 -8.27
C ASP A 101 -10.75 -10.13 -7.54
N ARG A 102 -10.38 -11.17 -8.28
CA ARG A 102 -9.72 -12.37 -7.72
C ARG A 102 -8.40 -12.03 -7.07
N PHE A 103 -7.56 -11.27 -7.75
CA PHE A 103 -6.26 -10.81 -7.23
C PHE A 103 -6.44 -9.96 -5.97
N LEU A 104 -7.36 -8.98 -5.98
CA LEU A 104 -7.63 -8.13 -4.82
C LEU A 104 -8.09 -8.95 -3.60
N LYS A 105 -8.98 -9.92 -3.79
CA LYS A 105 -9.45 -10.81 -2.72
C LYS A 105 -8.32 -11.67 -2.15
N GLU A 106 -7.40 -12.10 -2.98
CA GLU A 106 -6.28 -12.94 -2.57
C GLU A 106 -5.23 -12.14 -1.79
N ILE A 107 -4.88 -10.92 -2.23
CA ILE A 107 -3.82 -10.13 -1.61
C ILE A 107 -4.29 -9.29 -0.42
N ALA A 108 -5.57 -8.90 -0.34
CA ALA A 108 -6.07 -8.02 0.71
C ALA A 108 -5.74 -8.52 2.12
N PRO A 109 -5.87 -9.82 2.46
CA PRO A 109 -5.49 -10.32 3.78
C PRO A 109 -4.02 -10.10 4.13
N LYS A 110 -3.12 -10.01 3.15
CA LYS A 110 -1.69 -9.80 3.37
C LYS A 110 -1.37 -8.36 3.78
N PHE A 111 -2.19 -7.40 3.34
CA PHE A 111 -2.00 -5.99 3.61
C PHE A 111 -2.82 -5.50 4.80
N ILE A 112 -4.08 -5.90 4.88
CA ILE A 112 -5.05 -5.30 5.82
C ILE A 112 -5.71 -6.32 6.77
N GLY A 113 -5.29 -7.59 6.72
CA GLY A 113 -5.83 -8.66 7.56
C GLY A 113 -7.12 -9.28 7.01
N THR A 114 -7.53 -10.39 7.62
CA THR A 114 -8.63 -11.24 7.12
C THR A 114 -10.02 -10.68 7.33
N ASP A 115 -10.18 -9.73 8.27
CA ASP A 115 -11.49 -9.18 8.65
C ASP A 115 -11.84 -7.89 7.90
N ALA A 116 -11.00 -7.48 6.96
CA ALA A 116 -11.23 -6.29 6.15
C ALA A 116 -12.52 -6.44 5.32
N ARG A 117 -13.33 -5.38 5.33
CA ARG A 117 -14.55 -5.27 4.53
C ARG A 117 -14.46 -4.03 3.65
N PRO A 118 -14.91 -4.09 2.40
CA PRO A 118 -15.01 -2.90 1.57
C PRO A 118 -16.00 -1.91 2.21
N ASN A 119 -15.68 -0.64 2.12
CA ASN A 119 -16.65 0.41 2.44
C ASN A 119 -17.71 0.54 1.32
N ASN A 120 -18.67 1.45 1.47
CA ASN A 120 -19.73 1.68 0.48
C ASN A 120 -19.25 2.08 -0.93
N ALA A 121 -17.98 2.50 -1.06
CA ALA A 121 -17.35 2.83 -2.34
C ALA A 121 -16.48 1.68 -2.89
N GLY A 122 -16.55 0.48 -2.31
CA GLY A 122 -15.71 -0.66 -2.71
C GLY A 122 -14.25 -0.54 -2.30
N LEU A 123 -13.90 0.45 -1.47
CA LEU A 123 -12.55 0.73 -1.01
C LEU A 123 -12.23 -0.08 0.25
N LEU A 124 -11.18 -0.87 0.22
CA LEU A 124 -10.62 -1.54 1.38
C LEU A 124 -9.64 -0.62 2.10
N THR A 125 -9.85 -0.40 3.39
CA THR A 125 -9.01 0.52 4.17
C THR A 125 -8.73 -0.05 5.55
N ARG A 126 -7.49 0.10 6.01
CA ARG A 126 -7.09 -0.14 7.40
C ARG A 126 -6.11 0.92 7.87
N GLN A 127 -6.31 1.39 9.09
CA GLN A 127 -5.37 2.26 9.78
C GLN A 127 -4.95 1.63 11.11
N ASP A 128 -3.66 1.68 11.39
CA ASP A 128 -3.08 1.30 12.68
C ASP A 128 -2.04 2.35 13.08
N GLY A 129 -2.33 3.06 14.16
CA GLY A 129 -1.51 4.17 14.60
C GLY A 129 -1.32 5.20 13.49
N SER A 130 -0.07 5.36 13.04
CA SER A 130 0.31 6.30 11.98
C SER A 130 0.32 5.68 10.58
N THR A 131 0.03 4.40 10.42
CA THR A 131 0.07 3.74 9.10
C THR A 131 -1.34 3.57 8.57
N LEU A 132 -1.57 4.04 7.34
CA LEU A 132 -2.82 3.89 6.61
C LEU A 132 -2.57 3.06 5.35
N ILE A 133 -3.38 2.03 5.12
CA ILE A 133 -3.41 1.26 3.87
C ILE A 133 -4.77 1.43 3.23
N ARG A 134 -4.78 1.72 1.93
CA ARG A 134 -5.97 1.76 1.08
C ARG A 134 -5.74 0.87 -0.13
N MET A 135 -6.74 0.09 -0.48
CA MET A 135 -6.75 -0.76 -1.66
C MET A 135 -7.99 -0.45 -2.46
N ALA A 136 -7.81 -0.14 -3.73
CA ALA A 136 -8.88 0.22 -4.65
C ALA A 136 -8.76 -0.56 -5.95
N GLN A 137 -9.90 -0.86 -6.56
CA GLN A 137 -10.02 -1.36 -7.92
C GLN A 137 -10.73 -0.31 -8.75
N SER A 138 -10.23 -0.05 -9.94
CA SER A 138 -10.87 0.82 -10.93
C SER A 138 -11.00 0.07 -12.26
N GLU A 139 -12.02 0.41 -13.02
CA GLU A 139 -12.27 -0.07 -14.37
C GLU A 139 -11.88 0.99 -15.38
N GLY A 140 -11.10 0.62 -16.38
CA GLY A 140 -10.77 1.47 -17.52
C GLY A 140 -11.87 1.48 -18.58
N GLU A 141 -11.78 2.42 -19.53
CA GLU A 141 -12.77 2.61 -20.59
C GLU A 141 -12.87 1.41 -21.55
N THR A 142 -11.82 0.60 -21.65
CA THR A 142 -11.73 -0.57 -22.54
C THR A 142 -12.03 -1.89 -21.85
N GLY A 143 -12.51 -1.86 -20.58
CA GLY A 143 -12.82 -3.06 -19.80
C GLY A 143 -11.59 -3.68 -19.12
N ASP A 144 -10.45 -3.02 -19.22
CA ASP A 144 -9.29 -3.30 -18.38
C ASP A 144 -9.55 -2.85 -16.94
N ALA A 145 -8.81 -3.41 -15.99
CA ALA A 145 -8.94 -3.08 -14.59
C ALA A 145 -7.57 -2.78 -13.98
N ASN A 146 -7.56 -1.90 -13.00
CA ASN A 146 -6.36 -1.52 -12.26
C ASN A 146 -6.61 -1.72 -10.76
N ILE A 147 -5.63 -2.30 -10.07
CA ILE A 147 -5.55 -2.35 -8.61
C ILE A 147 -4.50 -1.34 -8.15
N GLU A 148 -4.90 -0.49 -7.23
CA GLU A 148 -4.01 0.44 -6.54
C GLU A 148 -3.98 0.15 -5.04
N ILE A 149 -2.77 0.06 -4.49
CA ILE A 149 -2.55 -0.08 -3.06
C ILE A 149 -1.71 1.10 -2.61
N VAL A 150 -2.28 1.93 -1.75
CA VAL A 150 -1.60 3.09 -1.16
C VAL A 150 -1.30 2.81 0.30
N ILE A 151 -0.04 2.95 0.69
CA ILE A 151 0.43 2.80 2.06
C ILE A 151 1.08 4.11 2.47
N VAL A 152 0.62 4.73 3.54
CA VAL A 152 1.05 6.07 3.95
C VAL A 152 1.44 6.11 5.41
N ASP A 153 2.56 6.79 5.72
CA ASP A 153 2.88 7.23 7.07
C ASP A 153 2.21 8.58 7.37
N LEU A 154 1.26 8.56 8.30
CA LEU A 154 0.51 9.75 8.72
C LEU A 154 1.26 10.61 9.76
N LYS A 155 2.44 10.19 10.22
CA LYS A 155 3.27 11.03 11.11
C LYS A 155 3.68 12.30 10.38
N LYS A 156 3.49 13.40 11.07
CA LYS A 156 3.95 14.73 10.63
C LYS A 156 5.42 14.93 10.99
#